data_ff88823643e195aeb2b5b5e57d582fbb
#
_entry.id   ff88823643e195aeb2b5b5e57d582fbb
#
_cell.length_a   1.000
_cell.length_b   1.000
_cell.length_c   1.000
_cell.angle_alpha   90.00
_cell.angle_beta   90.00
_cell.angle_gamma   90.00
#
_symmetry.space_group_name_H-M   'P 1'
#
loop_
_entity.id
_entity.type
_entity.pdbx_description
1 polymer ?
#
loop_
_entity_poly.entity_id
_entity_poly.type
_entity_poly.pdbx_seq_one_letter_code
_entity_poly.pdbx_strand_id
1 'polypeptide(L)'
;ITGIPAGLGAAFVDIMPGVSCFLPLCNAENALRINEKSHDRALRAGDELLVQIARDAVKTKQPVVSGHISIAGNYLAAAADTDQVCFSTKLPALKKKELRALLLENGLISEDGRCLSGCGMIVRTNAGTLQGDMTPFLSEWRQLSGKMNALLDAARHRSCYSCLFKADTPYVEDLKNYYSGAFGEIITDSEELYWELCDYEKGQESAHMPFHPVRLYRDDYPLSKLYQLKTRLENALGSRVWLKSGAYLIIEPTEALTVIDVNSGKNERGKNNADYIFSINKEAAEEVMHQLRVRNLSGIIVVDFINMEAEEQKEALLHHMRMLCKADPVKTTVVDITPLGLVEITRKRTSRPLRELLSAQDIDF
;
A
#
# COMPACT_ATOMS: atom_id res chain seq x y z
N ILE A 1 -10.20 -8.39 -24.81
CA ILE A 1 -8.80 -8.39 -25.30
C ILE A 1 -8.77 -7.86 -26.72
N THR A 2 -7.97 -6.84 -26.99
CA THR A 2 -7.82 -6.25 -28.32
C THR A 2 -6.63 -6.83 -29.10
N GLY A 3 -5.59 -7.30 -28.40
CA GLY A 3 -4.44 -7.94 -29.03
C GLY A 3 -3.48 -8.59 -28.06
N ILE A 4 -2.74 -9.58 -28.56
CA ILE A 4 -1.70 -10.31 -27.81
C ILE A 4 -0.45 -10.34 -28.69
N PRO A 5 0.45 -9.35 -28.61
CA PRO A 5 1.67 -9.33 -29.42
C PRO A 5 2.61 -10.48 -29.07
N ALA A 6 3.12 -11.17 -30.09
CA ALA A 6 4.08 -12.24 -29.88
C ALA A 6 5.37 -11.70 -29.20
N GLY A 7 5.86 -12.42 -28.19
CA GLY A 7 7.09 -12.08 -27.48
C GLY A 7 6.98 -11.02 -26.37
N LEU A 8 5.82 -10.35 -26.22
CA LEU A 8 5.66 -9.32 -25.16
C LEU A 8 5.30 -9.91 -23.79
N GLY A 9 4.79 -11.14 -23.74
CA GLY A 9 4.30 -11.76 -22.48
C GLY A 9 3.09 -11.03 -21.88
N ALA A 10 2.36 -10.26 -22.67
CA ALA A 10 1.23 -9.46 -22.24
C ALA A 10 0.14 -9.35 -23.31
N ALA A 11 -1.08 -9.02 -22.88
CA ALA A 11 -2.20 -8.67 -23.75
C ALA A 11 -2.58 -7.19 -23.55
N PHE A 12 -3.22 -6.62 -24.58
CA PHE A 12 -3.90 -5.33 -24.48
C PHE A 12 -5.39 -5.56 -24.28
N VAL A 13 -5.96 -4.84 -23.32
CA VAL A 13 -7.37 -4.97 -22.93
C VAL A 13 -7.99 -3.59 -22.85
N ASP A 14 -9.07 -3.38 -23.57
CA ASP A 14 -9.83 -2.14 -23.46
C ASP A 14 -10.85 -2.27 -22.31
N ILE A 15 -10.80 -1.35 -21.35
CA ILE A 15 -11.75 -1.28 -20.23
C ILE A 15 -12.93 -0.34 -20.52
N MET A 16 -12.77 0.53 -21.51
CA MET A 16 -13.81 1.36 -22.13
C MET A 16 -13.32 1.76 -23.53
N PRO A 17 -14.21 2.22 -24.43
CA PRO A 17 -13.81 2.66 -25.76
C PRO A 17 -12.69 3.70 -25.70
N GLY A 18 -11.55 3.40 -26.33
CA GLY A 18 -10.39 4.28 -26.40
C GLY A 18 -9.44 4.24 -25.20
N VAL A 19 -9.72 3.44 -24.15
CA VAL A 19 -8.85 3.27 -22.99
C VAL A 19 -8.29 1.86 -22.98
N SER A 20 -7.09 1.71 -23.53
CA SER A 20 -6.36 0.44 -23.58
C SER A 20 -5.44 0.28 -22.38
N CYS A 21 -5.46 -0.89 -21.78
CA CYS A 21 -4.69 -1.27 -20.62
C CYS A 21 -3.74 -2.43 -20.92
N PHE A 22 -2.66 -2.51 -20.18
CA PHE A 22 -1.67 -3.57 -20.25
C PHE A 22 -2.00 -4.69 -19.25
N LEU A 23 -2.17 -5.93 -19.73
CA LEU A 23 -2.44 -7.12 -18.95
C LEU A 23 -1.27 -8.09 -19.09
N PRO A 24 -0.36 -8.22 -18.09
CA PRO A 24 0.63 -9.29 -18.09
C PRO A 24 -0.03 -10.66 -18.14
N LEU A 25 0.43 -11.58 -19.00
CA LEU A 25 -0.19 -12.90 -19.16
C LEU A 25 -0.12 -13.75 -17.86
N CYS A 26 0.93 -13.58 -17.07
CA CYS A 26 1.02 -14.21 -15.75
C CYS A 26 -0.10 -13.76 -14.77
N ASN A 27 -0.67 -12.57 -14.97
CA ASN A 27 -1.77 -12.06 -14.17
C ASN A 27 -3.15 -12.39 -14.78
N ALA A 28 -3.19 -13.16 -15.84
CA ALA A 28 -4.41 -13.53 -16.55
C ALA A 28 -4.72 -15.03 -16.52
N GLU A 29 -3.86 -15.85 -15.93
CA GLU A 29 -3.98 -17.31 -15.94
C GLU A 29 -5.32 -17.80 -15.39
N ASN A 30 -5.79 -17.22 -14.29
CA ASN A 30 -7.06 -17.57 -13.63
C ASN A 30 -8.14 -16.49 -13.82
N ALA A 31 -7.99 -15.60 -14.81
CA ALA A 31 -8.97 -14.55 -15.06
C ALA A 31 -10.32 -15.14 -15.47
N LEU A 32 -11.41 -14.65 -14.85
CA LEU A 32 -12.77 -15.05 -15.22
C LEU A 32 -13.07 -14.59 -16.65
N ARG A 33 -13.34 -15.56 -17.54
CA ARG A 33 -13.80 -15.32 -18.92
C ARG A 33 -15.32 -15.26 -18.95
N ILE A 34 -15.85 -14.22 -19.56
CA ILE A 34 -17.30 -13.96 -19.58
C ILE A 34 -17.96 -14.60 -20.79
N ASN A 35 -17.32 -14.50 -21.96
CA ASN A 35 -17.87 -14.97 -23.24
C ASN A 35 -17.57 -16.46 -23.55
N GLU A 36 -16.98 -17.21 -22.59
CA GLU A 36 -16.63 -18.59 -22.79
C GLU A 36 -16.76 -19.43 -21.51
N LYS A 37 -17.30 -20.65 -21.66
CA LYS A 37 -17.52 -21.58 -20.52
C LYS A 37 -16.29 -22.43 -20.18
N SER A 38 -15.26 -22.48 -21.06
CA SER A 38 -14.06 -23.30 -20.87
C SER A 38 -12.81 -22.43 -20.71
N HIS A 39 -12.02 -22.72 -19.68
CA HIS A 39 -10.73 -22.08 -19.42
C HIS A 39 -9.55 -22.79 -20.11
N ASP A 40 -9.81 -23.89 -20.85
CA ASP A 40 -8.76 -24.81 -21.30
C ASP A 40 -7.96 -24.33 -22.52
N ARG A 41 -8.25 -23.19 -23.10
CA ARG A 41 -7.49 -22.64 -24.22
C ARG A 41 -6.72 -21.38 -23.85
N ALA A 42 -5.65 -21.10 -24.59
CA ALA A 42 -4.93 -19.83 -24.50
C ALA A 42 -5.84 -18.62 -24.78
N LEU A 43 -5.52 -17.49 -24.18
CA LEU A 43 -6.22 -16.21 -24.42
C LEU A 43 -6.10 -15.79 -25.90
N ARG A 44 -7.13 -15.14 -26.40
CA ARG A 44 -7.20 -14.64 -27.80
C ARG A 44 -7.79 -13.24 -27.85
N ALA A 45 -7.51 -12.53 -28.92
CA ALA A 45 -8.24 -11.31 -29.23
C ALA A 45 -9.74 -11.59 -29.36
N GLY A 46 -10.57 -10.73 -28.80
CA GLY A 46 -12.02 -10.92 -28.70
C GLY A 46 -12.49 -11.58 -27.40
N ASP A 47 -11.60 -12.11 -26.54
CA ASP A 47 -11.99 -12.61 -25.22
C ASP A 47 -12.42 -11.48 -24.30
N GLU A 48 -13.51 -11.69 -23.59
CA GLU A 48 -14.02 -10.80 -22.55
C GLU A 48 -13.63 -11.35 -21.17
N LEU A 49 -12.96 -10.51 -20.40
CA LEU A 49 -12.42 -10.87 -19.09
C LEU A 49 -12.94 -9.92 -18.00
N LEU A 50 -13.13 -10.47 -16.80
CA LEU A 50 -13.18 -9.65 -15.60
C LEU A 50 -11.75 -9.23 -15.24
N VAL A 51 -11.51 -7.92 -15.15
CA VAL A 51 -10.19 -7.38 -14.80
C VAL A 51 -10.30 -6.30 -13.74
N GLN A 52 -9.27 -6.16 -12.93
CA GLN A 52 -9.11 -5.12 -11.92
C GLN A 52 -7.95 -4.21 -12.32
N ILE A 53 -8.12 -2.91 -12.19
CA ILE A 53 -7.00 -1.95 -12.35
C ILE A 53 -6.02 -2.18 -11.22
N ALA A 54 -4.81 -2.60 -11.56
CA ALA A 54 -3.72 -2.85 -10.62
C ALA A 54 -2.77 -1.66 -10.47
N ARG A 55 -2.67 -0.83 -11.50
CA ARG A 55 -1.90 0.43 -11.50
C ARG A 55 -2.49 1.43 -12.49
N ASP A 56 -2.54 2.70 -12.08
CA ASP A 56 -2.92 3.80 -12.93
C ASP A 56 -1.89 4.06 -14.04
N ALA A 57 -2.32 4.79 -15.07
CA ALA A 57 -1.44 5.32 -16.08
C ALA A 57 -0.37 6.23 -15.46
N VAL A 58 0.88 6.09 -15.88
CA VAL A 58 1.98 6.94 -15.42
C VAL A 58 2.71 7.51 -16.63
N LYS A 59 2.69 8.83 -16.81
CA LYS A 59 3.27 9.52 -17.96
C LYS A 59 2.74 8.92 -19.28
N THR A 60 3.61 8.32 -20.09
CA THR A 60 3.28 7.68 -21.36
C THR A 60 2.90 6.20 -21.25
N LYS A 61 2.98 5.61 -20.02
CA LYS A 61 2.65 4.19 -19.81
C LYS A 61 1.17 4.01 -19.56
N GLN A 62 0.58 3.03 -20.26
CA GLN A 62 -0.81 2.63 -20.08
C GLN A 62 -1.09 2.11 -18.66
N PRO A 63 -2.34 2.17 -18.18
CA PRO A 63 -2.76 1.50 -16.97
C PRO A 63 -2.47 0.01 -17.05
N VAL A 64 -2.18 -0.61 -15.91
CA VAL A 64 -1.97 -2.07 -15.83
C VAL A 64 -3.18 -2.68 -15.14
N VAL A 65 -3.73 -3.71 -15.76
CA VAL A 65 -4.84 -4.51 -15.22
C VAL A 65 -4.38 -5.91 -14.84
N SER A 66 -5.16 -6.56 -14.02
CA SER A 66 -4.95 -7.94 -13.56
C SER A 66 -6.26 -8.72 -13.59
N GLY A 67 -6.19 -10.00 -13.91
CA GLY A 67 -7.28 -10.95 -13.74
C GLY A 67 -7.41 -11.48 -12.29
N HIS A 68 -6.44 -11.17 -11.43
CA HIS A 68 -6.53 -11.44 -10.00
C HIS A 68 -7.43 -10.40 -9.34
N ILE A 69 -8.69 -10.75 -9.13
CA ILE A 69 -9.67 -9.85 -8.53
C ILE A 69 -9.62 -9.99 -7.02
N SER A 70 -9.48 -8.88 -6.31
CA SER A 70 -9.46 -8.87 -4.84
C SER A 70 -10.19 -7.66 -4.28
N ILE A 71 -10.89 -7.86 -3.15
CA ILE A 71 -11.54 -6.79 -2.38
C ILE A 71 -10.89 -6.76 -1.01
N ALA A 72 -10.23 -5.63 -0.70
CA ALA A 72 -9.51 -5.46 0.56
C ALA A 72 -10.43 -4.92 1.65
N GLY A 73 -10.30 -5.50 2.85
CA GLY A 73 -10.81 -4.99 4.12
C GLY A 73 -9.68 -4.59 5.06
N ASN A 74 -9.98 -4.49 6.34
CA ASN A 74 -9.01 -4.12 7.38
C ASN A 74 -8.13 -5.31 7.80
N TYR A 75 -8.75 -6.43 8.15
CA TYR A 75 -8.08 -7.65 8.64
C TYR A 75 -7.77 -8.64 7.54
N LEU A 76 -8.55 -8.62 6.47
CA LEU A 76 -8.43 -9.59 5.39
C LEU A 76 -8.79 -9.01 4.02
N ALA A 77 -8.52 -9.77 2.96
CA ALA A 77 -9.05 -9.50 1.63
C ALA A 77 -9.64 -10.79 1.06
N ALA A 78 -10.73 -10.65 0.30
CA ALA A 78 -11.29 -11.73 -0.50
C ALA A 78 -10.63 -11.75 -1.88
N ALA A 79 -10.33 -12.93 -2.42
CA ALA A 79 -9.72 -13.13 -3.75
C ALA A 79 -10.56 -14.08 -4.58
N ALA A 80 -10.79 -13.76 -5.86
CA ALA A 80 -11.67 -14.53 -6.74
C ALA A 80 -10.97 -15.69 -7.45
N ASP A 81 -9.66 -15.61 -7.61
CA ASP A 81 -8.84 -16.52 -8.42
C ASP A 81 -8.32 -17.74 -7.67
N THR A 82 -8.65 -17.88 -6.41
CA THR A 82 -8.23 -18.97 -5.53
C THR A 82 -9.31 -19.32 -4.51
N ASP A 83 -9.23 -20.49 -3.94
CA ASP A 83 -10.00 -20.92 -2.77
C ASP A 83 -9.12 -21.08 -1.51
N GLN A 84 -7.83 -20.75 -1.61
CA GLN A 84 -6.85 -20.94 -0.56
C GLN A 84 -6.80 -19.79 0.46
N VAL A 85 -6.35 -20.11 1.68
CA VAL A 85 -6.01 -19.10 2.69
C VAL A 85 -4.53 -18.73 2.59
N CYS A 86 -4.27 -17.47 2.35
CA CYS A 86 -2.92 -16.89 2.38
C CYS A 86 -2.76 -15.96 3.59
N PHE A 87 -1.56 -15.93 4.17
CA PHE A 87 -1.24 -15.05 5.29
C PHE A 87 -0.18 -14.02 4.88
N SER A 88 -0.34 -12.79 5.33
CA SER A 88 0.69 -11.75 5.15
C SER A 88 2.06 -12.26 5.60
N THR A 89 3.07 -12.00 4.81
CA THR A 89 4.47 -12.36 5.13
C THR A 89 4.97 -11.64 6.39
N LYS A 90 4.37 -10.50 6.74
CA LYS A 90 4.70 -9.69 7.91
C LYS A 90 4.16 -10.26 9.23
N LEU A 91 3.20 -11.19 9.19
CA LEU A 91 2.69 -11.84 10.40
C LEU A 91 3.73 -12.83 10.95
N PRO A 92 3.98 -12.81 12.29
CA PRO A 92 4.84 -13.80 12.93
C PRO A 92 4.32 -15.23 12.75
N ALA A 93 5.23 -16.21 12.66
CA ALA A 93 4.86 -17.61 12.41
C ALA A 93 3.90 -18.18 13.49
N LEU A 94 4.09 -17.81 14.76
CA LEU A 94 3.20 -18.20 15.86
C LEU A 94 1.79 -17.64 15.65
N LYS A 95 1.67 -16.36 15.27
CA LYS A 95 0.37 -15.73 15.02
C LYS A 95 -0.36 -16.33 13.82
N LYS A 96 0.38 -16.72 12.77
CA LYS A 96 -0.20 -17.45 11.63
C LYS A 96 -0.80 -18.79 12.03
N LYS A 97 -0.11 -19.54 12.93
CA LYS A 97 -0.62 -20.82 13.45
C LYS A 97 -1.88 -20.62 14.29
N GLU A 98 -1.87 -19.63 15.20
CA GLU A 98 -3.01 -19.26 16.03
C GLU A 98 -4.22 -18.89 15.18
N LEU A 99 -4.04 -17.94 14.23
CA LEU A 99 -5.13 -17.52 13.34
C LEU A 99 -5.66 -18.69 12.49
N ARG A 100 -4.80 -19.57 11.98
CA ARG A 100 -5.24 -20.74 11.22
C ARG A 100 -6.09 -21.69 12.06
N ALA A 101 -5.71 -21.93 13.32
CA ALA A 101 -6.51 -22.75 14.25
C ALA A 101 -7.89 -22.12 14.49
N LEU A 102 -7.95 -20.81 14.72
CA LEU A 102 -9.20 -20.07 14.91
C LEU A 102 -10.09 -20.11 13.65
N LEU A 103 -9.51 -20.05 12.44
CA LEU A 103 -10.26 -20.17 11.19
C LEU A 103 -10.88 -21.54 11.01
N LEU A 104 -10.16 -22.60 11.38
CA LEU A 104 -10.66 -23.99 11.39
C LEU A 104 -11.79 -24.16 12.42
N GLU A 105 -11.59 -23.70 13.64
CA GLU A 105 -12.57 -23.78 14.74
C GLU A 105 -13.88 -23.06 14.39
N ASN A 106 -13.80 -21.92 13.70
CA ASN A 106 -14.97 -21.17 13.24
C ASN A 106 -15.55 -21.69 11.91
N GLY A 107 -15.05 -22.78 11.35
CA GLY A 107 -15.59 -23.38 10.14
C GLY A 107 -15.46 -22.52 8.88
N LEU A 108 -14.45 -21.65 8.79
CA LEU A 108 -14.20 -20.81 7.63
C LEU A 108 -13.34 -21.50 6.58
N ILE A 109 -12.53 -22.44 7.02
CA ILE A 109 -11.60 -23.20 6.18
C ILE A 109 -11.71 -24.69 6.48
N SER A 110 -11.36 -25.51 5.52
CA SER A 110 -11.18 -26.96 5.65
C SER A 110 -9.78 -27.29 6.19
N GLU A 111 -9.55 -28.56 6.56
CA GLU A 111 -8.26 -29.03 7.09
C GLU A 111 -7.09 -28.82 6.10
N ASP A 112 -7.37 -28.94 4.80
CA ASP A 112 -6.43 -28.68 3.70
C ASP A 112 -6.20 -27.19 3.43
N GLY A 113 -6.86 -26.30 4.18
CA GLY A 113 -6.68 -24.85 4.11
C GLY A 113 -7.46 -24.14 3.03
N ARG A 114 -8.52 -24.75 2.51
CA ARG A 114 -9.44 -24.13 1.55
C ARG A 114 -10.56 -23.37 2.24
N CYS A 115 -10.90 -22.22 1.69
CA CYS A 115 -12.05 -21.44 2.14
C CYS A 115 -13.37 -22.11 1.72
N LEU A 116 -14.34 -22.15 2.62
CA LEU A 116 -15.64 -22.77 2.37
C LEU A 116 -16.65 -21.83 1.71
N SER A 117 -16.30 -20.57 1.49
CA SER A 117 -17.18 -19.52 0.93
C SER A 117 -17.09 -19.35 -0.60
N GLY A 118 -16.31 -20.18 -1.29
CA GLY A 118 -16.17 -20.14 -2.75
C GLY A 118 -15.19 -19.08 -3.29
N CYS A 119 -14.51 -18.33 -2.39
CA CYS A 119 -13.43 -17.40 -2.74
C CYS A 119 -12.29 -17.54 -1.73
N GLY A 120 -11.07 -17.21 -2.13
CA GLY A 120 -9.90 -17.26 -1.27
C GLY A 120 -9.84 -16.12 -0.26
N MET A 121 -9.07 -16.35 0.80
CA MET A 121 -8.87 -15.42 1.89
C MET A 121 -7.40 -15.02 2.02
N ILE A 122 -7.12 -13.72 2.05
CA ILE A 122 -5.79 -13.19 2.34
C ILE A 122 -5.84 -12.51 3.70
N VAL A 123 -5.24 -13.13 4.71
CA VAL A 123 -5.17 -12.58 6.07
C VAL A 123 -4.10 -11.50 6.12
N ARG A 124 -4.51 -10.26 6.43
CA ARG A 124 -3.62 -9.08 6.46
C ARG A 124 -2.88 -8.98 7.79
N THR A 125 -1.87 -8.11 7.82
CA THR A 125 -1.03 -7.88 9.01
C THR A 125 -1.86 -7.41 10.21
N ASN A 126 -2.90 -6.61 9.97
CA ASN A 126 -3.78 -6.08 11.02
C ASN A 126 -4.52 -7.18 11.80
N ALA A 127 -4.77 -8.35 11.19
CA ALA A 127 -5.33 -9.49 11.91
C ALA A 127 -4.46 -9.96 13.08
N GLY A 128 -3.17 -9.59 13.09
CA GLY A 128 -2.26 -9.84 14.20
C GLY A 128 -2.59 -9.07 15.49
N THR A 129 -3.37 -8.00 15.41
CA THR A 129 -3.79 -7.19 16.56
C THR A 129 -4.99 -7.78 17.30
N LEU A 130 -5.68 -8.75 16.70
CA LEU A 130 -6.81 -9.44 17.34
C LEU A 130 -6.35 -10.21 18.56
N GLN A 131 -6.95 -9.89 19.71
CA GLN A 131 -6.65 -10.49 21.02
C GLN A 131 -7.71 -11.54 21.43
N GLY A 132 -7.97 -12.52 20.54
CA GLY A 132 -8.93 -13.60 20.80
C GLY A 132 -10.37 -13.32 20.38
N ASP A 133 -10.81 -12.08 20.28
CA ASP A 133 -12.13 -11.72 19.74
C ASP A 133 -12.10 -11.76 18.23
N MET A 134 -12.71 -12.80 17.65
CA MET A 134 -12.83 -12.98 16.21
C MET A 134 -14.08 -12.33 15.60
N THR A 135 -14.93 -11.70 16.40
CA THR A 135 -16.20 -11.12 15.93
C THR A 135 -15.98 -10.11 14.79
N PRO A 136 -15.06 -9.14 14.88
CA PRO A 136 -14.79 -8.20 13.80
C PRO A 136 -14.29 -8.90 12.53
N PHE A 137 -13.39 -9.87 12.67
CA PHE A 137 -12.85 -10.64 11.55
C PHE A 137 -13.93 -11.42 10.83
N LEU A 138 -14.81 -12.13 11.58
CA LEU A 138 -15.92 -12.91 11.04
C LEU A 138 -16.95 -12.03 10.33
N SER A 139 -17.25 -10.87 10.91
CA SER A 139 -18.15 -9.88 10.30
C SER A 139 -17.59 -9.36 8.98
N GLU A 140 -16.33 -8.96 8.96
CA GLU A 140 -15.65 -8.50 7.74
C GLU A 140 -15.62 -9.59 6.66
N TRP A 141 -15.31 -10.83 7.04
CA TRP A 141 -15.30 -11.95 6.09
C TRP A 141 -16.65 -12.18 5.42
N ARG A 142 -17.74 -12.16 6.20
CA ARG A 142 -19.09 -12.31 5.65
C ARG A 142 -19.43 -11.21 4.65
N GLN A 143 -19.05 -9.99 4.95
CA GLN A 143 -19.27 -8.84 4.05
C GLN A 143 -18.43 -8.96 2.77
N LEU A 144 -17.13 -9.27 2.87
CA LEU A 144 -16.24 -9.33 1.72
C LEU A 144 -16.53 -10.52 0.82
N SER A 145 -16.76 -11.69 1.39
CA SER A 145 -17.13 -12.89 0.61
C SER A 145 -18.49 -12.70 -0.07
N GLY A 146 -19.46 -12.08 0.61
CA GLY A 146 -20.75 -11.73 0.01
C GLY A 146 -20.61 -10.73 -1.15
N LYS A 147 -19.80 -9.66 -0.98
CA LYS A 147 -19.50 -8.69 -2.05
C LYS A 147 -18.78 -9.36 -3.23
N MET A 148 -17.81 -10.25 -2.96
CA MET A 148 -17.09 -10.97 -4.00
C MET A 148 -18.01 -11.86 -4.81
N ASN A 149 -18.84 -12.66 -4.16
CA ASN A 149 -19.79 -13.54 -4.84
C ASN A 149 -20.81 -12.75 -5.69
N ALA A 150 -21.35 -11.65 -5.14
CA ALA A 150 -22.25 -10.78 -5.89
C ALA A 150 -21.57 -10.14 -7.12
N LEU A 151 -20.29 -9.76 -7.00
CA LEU A 151 -19.50 -9.22 -8.10
C LEU A 151 -19.27 -10.28 -9.18
N LEU A 152 -18.91 -11.51 -8.81
CA LEU A 152 -18.70 -12.62 -9.74
C LEU A 152 -19.98 -13.02 -10.47
N ASP A 153 -21.11 -13.01 -9.76
CA ASP A 153 -22.41 -13.27 -10.38
C ASP A 153 -22.82 -12.14 -11.33
N ALA A 154 -22.64 -10.89 -10.91
CA ALA A 154 -22.92 -9.74 -11.77
C ALA A 154 -22.04 -9.75 -13.04
N ALA A 155 -20.77 -10.14 -12.94
CA ALA A 155 -19.84 -10.19 -14.07
C ALA A 155 -20.36 -11.10 -15.19
N ARG A 156 -21.03 -12.20 -14.87
CA ARG A 156 -21.58 -13.16 -15.84
C ARG A 156 -22.76 -12.61 -16.66
N HIS A 157 -23.41 -11.54 -16.18
CA HIS A 157 -24.64 -10.99 -16.77
C HIS A 157 -24.49 -9.56 -17.28
N ARG A 158 -23.33 -8.94 -17.10
CA ARG A 158 -23.08 -7.56 -17.56
C ARG A 158 -22.42 -7.53 -18.93
N SER A 159 -22.71 -6.46 -19.66
CA SER A 159 -22.08 -6.18 -20.95
C SER A 159 -20.62 -5.75 -20.78
N CYS A 160 -19.83 -5.97 -21.82
CA CYS A 160 -18.47 -5.45 -21.91
C CYS A 160 -18.39 -3.95 -21.54
N TYR A 161 -17.29 -3.49 -20.97
CA TYR A 161 -17.07 -2.14 -20.48
C TYR A 161 -17.89 -1.70 -19.26
N SER A 162 -18.60 -2.62 -18.62
CA SER A 162 -19.30 -2.30 -17.36
C SER A 162 -18.32 -2.20 -16.20
N CYS A 163 -18.39 -1.11 -15.43
CA CYS A 163 -17.75 -1.01 -14.13
C CYS A 163 -18.61 -1.74 -13.09
N LEU A 164 -18.12 -2.86 -12.57
CA LEU A 164 -18.87 -3.70 -11.62
C LEU A 164 -18.62 -3.34 -10.16
N PHE A 165 -17.43 -2.83 -9.88
CA PHE A 165 -17.03 -2.43 -8.54
C PHE A 165 -16.14 -1.18 -8.63
N LYS A 166 -16.47 -0.17 -7.85
CA LYS A 166 -15.65 1.01 -7.67
C LYS A 166 -14.92 0.88 -6.33
N ALA A 167 -13.61 0.98 -6.34
CA ALA A 167 -12.83 1.00 -5.11
C ALA A 167 -13.25 2.18 -4.22
N ASP A 168 -13.02 2.03 -2.93
CA ASP A 168 -13.20 3.14 -2.00
C ASP A 168 -12.25 4.30 -2.36
N THR A 169 -12.58 5.48 -1.89
CA THR A 169 -11.75 6.66 -2.11
C THR A 169 -10.37 6.48 -1.45
N PRO A 170 -9.30 7.12 -1.96
CA PRO A 170 -7.94 6.94 -1.44
C PRO A 170 -7.82 7.18 0.06
N TYR A 171 -8.54 8.16 0.62
CA TYR A 171 -8.52 8.45 2.05
C TYR A 171 -9.20 7.34 2.88
N VAL A 172 -10.26 6.69 2.37
CA VAL A 172 -10.87 5.53 3.02
C VAL A 172 -9.92 4.32 2.98
N GLU A 173 -9.21 4.12 1.87
CA GLU A 173 -8.16 3.09 1.78
C GLU A 173 -7.02 3.35 2.78
N ASP A 174 -6.64 4.61 2.97
CA ASP A 174 -5.65 5.00 3.99
C ASP A 174 -6.17 4.72 5.40
N LEU A 175 -7.43 5.04 5.72
CA LEU A 175 -8.05 4.69 7.01
C LEU A 175 -7.97 3.19 7.29
N LYS A 176 -8.28 2.33 6.31
CA LYS A 176 -8.14 0.87 6.44
C LYS A 176 -6.72 0.42 6.71
N ASN A 177 -5.72 1.14 6.21
CA ASN A 177 -4.31 0.80 6.37
C ASN A 177 -3.72 1.29 7.70
N TYR A 178 -4.19 2.43 8.23
CA TYR A 178 -3.75 3.03 9.51
C TYR A 178 -4.55 2.55 10.72
N TYR A 179 -5.24 1.47 10.58
CA TYR A 179 -6.00 0.80 11.59
C TYR A 179 -5.13 0.50 12.84
N SER A 180 -5.60 0.54 14.00
CA SER A 180 -4.91 0.21 15.26
C SER A 180 -4.41 1.38 16.13
N GLY A 181 -5.20 2.46 16.24
CA GLY A 181 -4.92 3.50 17.24
C GLY A 181 -3.81 4.50 16.85
N ALA A 182 -3.49 4.57 15.56
CA ALA A 182 -2.54 5.55 15.05
C ALA A 182 -3.05 7.00 15.13
N PHE A 183 -4.39 7.19 15.22
CA PHE A 183 -5.04 8.49 15.36
C PHE A 183 -6.30 8.39 16.23
N GLY A 184 -6.69 9.51 16.84
CA GLY A 184 -7.83 9.56 17.77
C GLY A 184 -9.14 10.05 17.15
N GLU A 185 -9.05 10.92 16.14
CA GLU A 185 -10.22 11.50 15.46
C GLU A 185 -9.91 11.84 14.01
N ILE A 186 -10.95 11.96 13.20
CA ILE A 186 -10.91 12.44 11.82
C ILE A 186 -11.54 13.83 11.79
N ILE A 187 -10.84 14.82 11.25
CA ILE A 187 -11.34 16.20 11.18
C ILE A 187 -11.41 16.63 9.71
N THR A 188 -12.52 17.19 9.31
CA THR A 188 -12.71 17.75 7.97
C THR A 188 -13.52 19.05 8.03
N ASP A 189 -13.28 19.97 7.11
CA ASP A 189 -14.04 21.20 6.87
C ASP A 189 -15.00 21.07 5.67
N SER A 190 -14.95 19.92 4.96
CA SER A 190 -15.90 19.60 3.90
C SER A 190 -17.11 18.84 4.46
N GLU A 191 -18.32 19.38 4.26
CA GLU A 191 -19.56 18.69 4.66
C GLU A 191 -19.77 17.39 3.88
N GLU A 192 -19.40 17.35 2.60
CA GLU A 192 -19.52 16.15 1.76
C GLU A 192 -18.65 15.01 2.33
N LEU A 193 -17.37 15.30 2.58
CA LEU A 193 -16.46 14.33 3.19
C LEU A 193 -16.89 13.92 4.60
N TYR A 194 -17.45 14.86 5.38
CA TYR A 194 -17.95 14.55 6.70
C TYR A 194 -19.03 13.47 6.65
N TRP A 195 -20.04 13.63 5.79
CA TRP A 195 -21.12 12.65 5.69
C TRP A 195 -20.63 11.31 5.12
N GLU A 196 -19.74 11.32 4.12
CA GLU A 196 -19.17 10.09 3.56
C GLU A 196 -18.38 9.32 4.62
N LEU A 197 -17.54 10.00 5.40
CA LEU A 197 -16.76 9.40 6.49
C LEU A 197 -17.66 8.91 7.64
N CYS A 198 -18.72 9.65 8.00
CA CYS A 198 -19.68 9.20 8.99
C CYS A 198 -20.40 7.92 8.57
N ASP A 199 -20.77 7.81 7.30
CA ASP A 199 -21.45 6.61 6.79
C ASP A 199 -20.48 5.42 6.72
N TYR A 200 -19.22 5.66 6.36
CA TYR A 200 -18.16 4.65 6.43
C TYR A 200 -17.97 4.15 7.88
N GLU A 201 -17.79 5.05 8.85
CA GLU A 201 -17.55 4.70 10.25
C GLU A 201 -18.76 4.01 10.91
N LYS A 202 -20.00 4.41 10.59
CA LYS A 202 -21.20 3.67 11.04
C LYS A 202 -21.22 2.24 10.52
N GLY A 203 -20.76 2.02 9.29
CA GLY A 203 -20.55 0.69 8.72
C GLY A 203 -19.53 -0.12 9.53
N GLN A 204 -18.43 0.50 9.98
CA GLN A 204 -17.42 -0.12 10.82
C GLN A 204 -17.99 -0.48 12.20
N GLU A 205 -18.68 0.45 12.87
CA GLU A 205 -19.32 0.21 14.18
C GLU A 205 -20.32 -0.94 14.10
N SER A 206 -21.17 -0.97 13.09
CA SER A 206 -22.13 -2.05 12.84
C SER A 206 -21.46 -3.40 12.61
N ALA A 207 -20.22 -3.40 12.08
CA ALA A 207 -19.40 -4.58 11.86
C ALA A 207 -18.53 -4.95 13.08
N HIS A 208 -18.68 -4.28 14.22
CA HIS A 208 -17.82 -4.40 15.42
C HIS A 208 -16.34 -4.10 15.13
N MET A 209 -16.10 -3.21 14.17
CA MET A 209 -14.76 -2.73 13.83
C MET A 209 -14.44 -1.50 14.69
N PRO A 210 -13.17 -1.20 14.97
CA PRO A 210 -12.82 0.03 15.67
C PRO A 210 -13.31 1.26 14.92
N PHE A 211 -13.90 2.15 15.67
CA PHE A 211 -14.55 3.37 15.24
C PHE A 211 -13.68 4.58 15.59
N HIS A 212 -13.64 5.55 14.68
CA HIS A 212 -12.98 6.82 14.88
C HIS A 212 -14.01 7.94 14.78
N PRO A 213 -14.13 8.81 15.79
CA PRO A 213 -15.05 9.93 15.72
C PRO A 213 -14.69 10.86 14.57
N VAL A 214 -15.69 11.21 13.76
CA VAL A 214 -15.55 12.18 12.68
C VAL A 214 -16.07 13.52 13.17
N ARG A 215 -15.29 14.57 13.06
CA ARG A 215 -15.64 15.92 13.47
C ARG A 215 -15.65 16.87 12.28
N LEU A 216 -16.79 17.55 12.06
CA LEU A 216 -16.87 18.64 11.12
C LEU A 216 -16.34 19.93 11.76
N TYR A 217 -15.32 20.51 11.15
CA TYR A 217 -14.74 21.76 11.56
C TYR A 217 -15.49 22.93 10.91
N ARG A 218 -15.97 23.89 11.73
CA ARG A 218 -16.82 25.00 11.28
C ARG A 218 -16.35 26.37 11.77
N ASP A 219 -15.10 26.47 12.24
CA ASP A 219 -14.57 27.75 12.70
C ASP A 219 -14.18 28.64 11.51
N ASP A 220 -14.17 29.95 11.71
CA ASP A 220 -13.79 30.93 10.69
C ASP A 220 -12.30 30.84 10.28
N TYR A 221 -11.46 30.29 11.13
CA TYR A 221 -10.04 30.10 10.83
C TYR A 221 -9.85 28.84 9.98
N PRO A 222 -9.27 28.93 8.76
CA PRO A 222 -9.17 27.77 7.87
C PRO A 222 -8.45 26.57 8.47
N LEU A 223 -9.01 25.37 8.35
CA LEU A 223 -8.42 24.14 8.87
C LEU A 223 -7.02 23.89 8.32
N SER A 224 -6.80 24.18 7.04
CA SER A 224 -5.48 24.07 6.38
C SER A 224 -4.41 24.94 7.04
N LYS A 225 -4.78 26.14 7.52
CA LYS A 225 -3.89 27.04 8.24
C LYS A 225 -3.68 26.60 9.69
N LEU A 226 -4.74 26.12 10.36
CA LEU A 226 -4.66 25.61 11.73
C LEU A 226 -3.62 24.48 11.85
N TYR A 227 -3.62 23.58 10.91
CA TYR A 227 -2.67 22.46 10.85
C TYR A 227 -1.42 22.74 10.00
N GLN A 228 -1.25 23.97 9.49
CA GLN A 228 -0.12 24.40 8.68
C GLN A 228 0.15 23.49 7.48
N LEU A 229 -0.93 23.00 6.82
CA LEU A 229 -0.82 21.99 5.77
C LEU A 229 0.06 22.45 4.61
N LYS A 230 -0.08 23.71 4.19
CA LYS A 230 0.75 24.30 3.12
C LYS A 230 2.25 24.23 3.46
N THR A 231 2.63 24.72 4.65
CA THR A 231 4.04 24.70 5.09
C THR A 231 4.57 23.28 5.21
N ARG A 232 3.75 22.34 5.71
CA ARG A 232 4.13 20.92 5.80
C ARG A 232 4.35 20.29 4.41
N LEU A 233 3.50 20.61 3.43
CA LEU A 233 3.65 20.16 2.05
C LEU A 233 4.87 20.78 1.37
N GLU A 234 5.10 22.09 1.54
CA GLU A 234 6.30 22.77 1.04
C GLU A 234 7.57 22.12 1.60
N ASN A 235 7.60 21.83 2.90
CA ASN A 235 8.71 21.10 3.54
C ASN A 235 8.86 19.68 2.98
N ALA A 236 7.76 18.98 2.75
CA ALA A 236 7.77 17.64 2.15
C ALA A 236 8.23 17.65 0.68
N LEU A 237 8.11 18.77 -0.04
CA LEU A 237 8.61 18.92 -1.40
C LEU A 237 10.06 19.43 -1.47
N GLY A 238 10.56 20.02 -0.39
CA GLY A 238 11.92 20.52 -0.28
C GLY A 238 12.96 19.40 -0.38
N SER A 239 14.16 19.71 -0.90
CA SER A 239 15.26 18.75 -0.96
C SER A 239 15.88 18.51 0.42
N ARG A 240 15.92 19.52 1.29
CA ARG A 240 16.58 19.47 2.59
C ARG A 240 15.59 19.15 3.71
N VAL A 241 15.95 18.18 4.56
CA VAL A 241 15.20 17.79 5.76
C VAL A 241 16.12 17.87 6.98
N TRP A 242 15.75 18.69 7.96
CA TRP A 242 16.51 18.85 9.19
C TRP A 242 16.17 17.77 10.20
N LEU A 243 17.20 17.22 10.83
CA LEU A 243 17.10 16.28 11.94
C LEU A 243 17.14 17.02 13.29
N LYS A 244 16.66 16.38 14.35
CA LYS A 244 16.63 16.96 15.70
C LYS A 244 18.04 17.22 16.24
N SER A 245 19.01 16.40 15.83
CA SER A 245 20.43 16.56 16.15
C SER A 245 21.08 17.80 15.52
N GLY A 246 20.39 18.47 14.56
CA GLY A 246 20.95 19.54 13.75
C GLY A 246 21.71 19.06 12.52
N ALA A 247 21.77 17.75 12.28
CA ALA A 247 22.14 17.14 11.02
C ALA A 247 21.00 17.34 10.00
N TYR A 248 21.22 17.00 8.74
CA TYR A 248 20.16 17.10 7.72
C TYR A 248 20.37 16.09 6.60
N LEU A 249 19.26 15.76 5.95
CA LEU A 249 19.23 14.96 4.74
C LEU A 249 19.09 15.87 3.51
N ILE A 250 19.71 15.48 2.40
CA ILE A 250 19.41 15.99 1.07
C ILE A 250 18.75 14.85 0.29
N ILE A 251 17.54 15.07 -0.21
CA ILE A 251 16.76 14.07 -0.93
C ILE A 251 16.53 14.54 -2.35
N GLU A 252 17.10 13.82 -3.32
CA GLU A 252 17.06 14.16 -4.74
C GLU A 252 16.51 12.99 -5.57
N PRO A 253 15.20 13.04 -5.90
CA PRO A 253 14.64 12.11 -6.87
C PRO A 253 15.16 12.42 -8.28
N THR A 254 15.77 11.43 -8.92
CA THR A 254 16.17 11.48 -10.34
C THR A 254 15.17 10.69 -11.19
N GLU A 255 15.43 10.57 -12.48
CA GLU A 255 14.59 9.76 -13.37
C GLU A 255 14.66 8.26 -13.05
N ALA A 256 15.82 7.75 -12.65
CA ALA A 256 16.08 6.32 -12.45
C ALA A 256 15.98 5.88 -10.99
N LEU A 257 16.42 6.73 -10.05
CA LEU A 257 16.55 6.39 -8.63
C LEU A 257 16.43 7.64 -7.75
N THR A 258 16.25 7.45 -6.45
CA THR A 258 16.33 8.53 -5.47
C THR A 258 17.66 8.44 -4.74
N VAL A 259 18.39 9.55 -4.66
CA VAL A 259 19.61 9.67 -3.87
C VAL A 259 19.31 10.44 -2.60
N ILE A 260 19.85 9.97 -1.48
CA ILE A 260 19.72 10.60 -0.17
C ILE A 260 21.11 10.72 0.44
N ASP A 261 21.52 11.95 0.74
CA ASP A 261 22.80 12.26 1.38
C ASP A 261 22.59 12.73 2.83
N VAL A 262 23.37 12.19 3.76
CA VAL A 262 23.30 12.49 5.20
C VAL A 262 24.44 13.40 5.61
N ASN A 263 24.10 14.58 6.08
CA ASN A 263 25.06 15.62 6.48
C ASN A 263 25.01 15.89 7.99
N SER A 264 26.17 15.89 8.66
CA SER A 264 26.27 16.11 10.11
C SER A 264 25.96 17.55 10.57
N GLY A 265 25.80 18.50 9.63
CA GLY A 265 25.57 19.91 9.96
C GLY A 265 26.83 20.61 10.55
N LYS A 266 26.61 21.72 11.26
CA LYS A 266 27.68 22.56 11.83
C LYS A 266 28.17 22.13 13.21
N ASN A 267 27.72 21.01 13.74
CA ASN A 267 28.02 20.57 15.10
C ASN A 267 29.42 19.94 15.16
N GLU A 268 30.47 20.78 15.32
CA GLU A 268 31.88 20.34 15.28
C GLU A 268 32.30 19.53 16.51
N ARG A 269 31.57 19.64 17.63
CA ARG A 269 31.95 19.03 18.91
C ARG A 269 31.85 17.49 18.97
N GLY A 270 31.27 16.86 17.97
CA GLY A 270 31.08 15.39 17.92
C GLY A 270 31.62 14.70 16.68
N LYS A 271 32.21 15.42 15.71
CA LYS A 271 32.64 14.88 14.40
C LYS A 271 33.64 13.73 14.47
N ASN A 272 34.40 13.62 15.57
CA ASN A 272 35.40 12.57 15.77
C ASN A 272 34.94 11.49 16.77
N ASN A 273 33.68 11.51 17.20
CA ASN A 273 33.15 10.48 18.10
C ASN A 273 32.31 9.48 17.29
N ALA A 274 32.80 8.25 17.21
CA ALA A 274 32.11 7.17 16.47
C ALA A 274 30.67 6.96 16.94
N ASP A 275 30.41 7.04 18.24
CA ASP A 275 29.06 6.88 18.80
C ASP A 275 28.11 8.02 18.40
N TYR A 276 28.66 9.23 18.29
CA TYR A 276 27.88 10.39 17.83
C TYR A 276 27.51 10.23 16.33
N ILE A 277 28.45 9.83 15.48
CA ILE A 277 28.20 9.56 14.06
C ILE A 277 27.14 8.45 13.92
N PHE A 278 27.30 7.36 14.67
CA PHE A 278 26.33 6.27 14.67
C PHE A 278 24.92 6.74 15.11
N SER A 279 24.84 7.59 16.13
CA SER A 279 23.55 8.14 16.60
C SER A 279 22.88 9.02 15.53
N ILE A 280 23.65 9.84 14.80
CA ILE A 280 23.12 10.64 13.68
C ILE A 280 22.63 9.73 12.54
N ASN A 281 23.41 8.72 12.17
CA ASN A 281 23.05 7.78 11.10
C ASN A 281 21.78 7.00 11.47
N LYS A 282 21.61 6.65 12.74
CA LYS A 282 20.39 6.00 13.22
C LYS A 282 19.16 6.92 13.13
N GLU A 283 19.30 8.18 13.58
CA GLU A 283 18.25 9.19 13.44
C GLU A 283 17.93 9.44 11.96
N ALA A 284 18.96 9.54 11.11
CA ALA A 284 18.82 9.69 9.67
C ALA A 284 18.07 8.52 9.05
N ALA A 285 18.35 7.29 9.47
CA ALA A 285 17.66 6.08 8.99
C ALA A 285 16.15 6.14 9.29
N GLU A 286 15.77 6.57 10.49
CA GLU A 286 14.37 6.74 10.88
C GLU A 286 13.67 7.81 10.02
N GLU A 287 14.34 8.96 9.83
CA GLU A 287 13.82 10.05 9.00
C GLU A 287 13.77 9.69 7.52
N VAL A 288 14.75 8.97 6.97
CA VAL A 288 14.71 8.43 5.60
C VAL A 288 13.43 7.64 5.40
N MET A 289 13.13 6.68 6.27
CA MET A 289 11.93 5.86 6.15
C MET A 289 10.65 6.68 6.30
N HIS A 290 10.65 7.71 7.15
CA HIS A 290 9.54 8.66 7.26
C HIS A 290 9.34 9.41 5.93
N GLN A 291 10.40 9.97 5.35
CA GLN A 291 10.36 10.73 4.11
C GLN A 291 9.97 9.86 2.90
N LEU A 292 10.40 8.59 2.84
CA LEU A 292 9.94 7.65 1.81
C LEU A 292 8.42 7.48 1.82
N ARG A 293 7.80 7.48 3.01
CA ARG A 293 6.34 7.38 3.15
C ARG A 293 5.65 8.69 2.82
N VAL A 294 6.08 9.81 3.43
CA VAL A 294 5.47 11.13 3.24
C VAL A 294 5.48 11.55 1.77
N ARG A 295 6.62 11.36 1.08
CA ARG A 295 6.80 11.73 -0.32
C ARG A 295 6.35 10.64 -1.30
N ASN A 296 5.96 9.47 -0.79
CA ASN A 296 5.68 8.25 -1.55
C ASN A 296 6.77 7.92 -2.57
N LEU A 297 8.04 8.03 -2.15
CA LEU A 297 9.19 7.66 -2.98
C LEU A 297 9.24 6.15 -3.14
N SER A 298 9.58 5.69 -4.35
CA SER A 298 9.55 4.27 -4.71
C SER A 298 10.57 3.94 -5.80
N GLY A 299 10.84 2.68 -6.01
CA GLY A 299 11.88 2.20 -6.91
C GLY A 299 13.21 2.00 -6.18
N ILE A 300 14.31 2.34 -6.82
CA ILE A 300 15.66 2.25 -6.26
C ILE A 300 15.94 3.51 -5.45
N ILE A 301 16.39 3.34 -4.22
CA ILE A 301 16.79 4.42 -3.32
C ILE A 301 18.20 4.10 -2.82
N VAL A 302 19.08 5.08 -2.89
CA VAL A 302 20.47 4.97 -2.42
C VAL A 302 20.68 5.99 -1.32
N VAL A 303 21.17 5.55 -0.17
CA VAL A 303 21.44 6.42 0.98
C VAL A 303 22.93 6.44 1.27
N ASP A 304 23.50 7.64 1.26
CA ASP A 304 24.89 7.90 1.66
C ASP A 304 24.90 8.34 3.13
N PHE A 305 25.21 7.42 4.03
CA PHE A 305 25.33 7.69 5.45
C PHE A 305 26.71 8.25 5.77
N ILE A 306 26.80 9.02 6.87
CA ILE A 306 28.09 9.51 7.34
C ILE A 306 29.00 8.30 7.60
N ASN A 307 30.23 8.38 7.08
CA ASN A 307 31.17 7.25 7.13
C ASN A 307 31.44 6.79 8.57
N MET A 308 31.37 5.47 8.76
CA MET A 308 31.67 4.78 10.02
C MET A 308 32.83 3.83 9.81
N GLU A 309 33.80 3.86 10.73
CA GLU A 309 34.98 3.01 10.64
C GLU A 309 34.72 1.60 11.20
N ALA A 310 33.89 1.50 12.28
CA ALA A 310 33.60 0.25 12.96
C ALA A 310 32.56 -0.59 12.20
N GLU A 311 32.94 -1.79 11.77
CA GLU A 311 32.03 -2.73 11.09
C GLU A 311 30.81 -3.10 11.95
N GLU A 312 30.98 -3.22 13.26
CA GLU A 312 29.88 -3.51 14.21
C GLU A 312 28.79 -2.42 14.15
N GLN A 313 29.17 -1.14 14.03
CA GLN A 313 28.23 -0.03 13.89
C GLN A 313 27.53 -0.03 12.52
N LYS A 314 28.25 -0.40 11.44
CA LYS A 314 27.64 -0.56 10.11
C LYS A 314 26.59 -1.68 10.11
N GLU A 315 26.92 -2.84 10.67
CA GLU A 315 25.99 -3.96 10.80
C GLU A 315 24.77 -3.59 11.67
N ALA A 316 25.00 -2.89 12.78
CA ALA A 316 23.92 -2.40 13.65
C ALA A 316 23.00 -1.42 12.93
N LEU A 317 23.53 -0.50 12.11
CA LEU A 317 22.76 0.41 11.28
C LEU A 317 21.94 -0.35 10.24
N LEU A 318 22.54 -1.30 9.52
CA LEU A 318 21.83 -2.14 8.55
C LEU A 318 20.73 -2.96 9.19
N HIS A 319 20.99 -3.52 10.35
CA HIS A 319 19.95 -4.23 11.11
C HIS A 319 18.79 -3.30 11.46
N HIS A 320 19.08 -2.10 11.95
CA HIS A 320 18.06 -1.09 12.26
C HIS A 320 17.25 -0.70 11.02
N MET A 321 17.93 -0.44 9.89
CA MET A 321 17.25 -0.16 8.60
C MET A 321 16.34 -1.31 8.17
N ARG A 322 16.78 -2.57 8.30
CA ARG A 322 15.95 -3.74 7.97
C ARG A 322 14.68 -3.82 8.85
N MET A 323 14.80 -3.46 10.14
CA MET A 323 13.64 -3.40 11.04
C MET A 323 12.67 -2.29 10.63
N LEU A 324 13.17 -1.10 10.31
CA LEU A 324 12.35 0.00 9.81
C LEU A 324 11.65 -0.34 8.49
N CYS A 325 12.34 -1.00 7.57
CA CYS A 325 11.76 -1.45 6.30
C CYS A 325 10.63 -2.48 6.50
N LYS A 326 10.76 -3.37 7.50
CA LYS A 326 9.67 -4.32 7.84
C LYS A 326 8.42 -3.63 8.36
N ALA A 327 8.60 -2.50 9.05
CA ALA A 327 7.48 -1.72 9.59
C ALA A 327 6.77 -0.87 8.51
N ASP A 328 7.39 -0.64 7.34
CA ASP A 328 6.74 0.10 6.24
C ASP A 328 5.52 -0.68 5.71
N PRO A 329 4.32 -0.07 5.60
CA PRO A 329 3.15 -0.72 5.01
C PRO A 329 3.42 -1.16 3.56
N VAL A 330 4.18 -0.40 2.79
CA VAL A 330 4.63 -0.77 1.44
C VAL A 330 5.85 -1.69 1.53
N LYS A 331 5.92 -2.70 0.66
CA LYS A 331 7.07 -3.62 0.61
C LYS A 331 8.35 -2.83 0.33
N THR A 332 9.19 -2.74 1.34
CA THR A 332 10.49 -2.06 1.32
C THR A 332 11.58 -3.03 1.79
N THR A 333 12.70 -3.05 1.13
CA THR A 333 13.79 -4.01 1.41
C THR A 333 15.12 -3.31 1.31
N VAL A 334 15.96 -3.46 2.31
CA VAL A 334 17.39 -3.16 2.20
C VAL A 334 18.03 -4.29 1.38
N VAL A 335 18.62 -3.94 0.25
CA VAL A 335 19.23 -4.90 -0.67
C VAL A 335 20.62 -5.24 -0.17
N ASP A 336 21.49 -4.25 -0.13
CA ASP A 336 22.90 -4.42 0.27
C ASP A 336 23.53 -3.07 0.66
N ILE A 337 24.80 -3.12 1.06
CA ILE A 337 25.70 -1.97 1.16
C ILE A 337 26.80 -2.13 0.10
N THR A 338 26.98 -1.10 -0.71
CA THR A 338 28.01 -1.13 -1.76
C THR A 338 29.41 -1.03 -1.16
N PRO A 339 30.48 -1.41 -1.91
CA PRO A 339 31.85 -1.17 -1.50
C PRO A 339 32.18 0.31 -1.21
N LEU A 340 31.40 1.23 -1.74
CA LEU A 340 31.50 2.68 -1.46
C LEU A 340 30.81 3.11 -0.17
N GLY A 341 30.15 2.20 0.55
CA GLY A 341 29.40 2.49 1.79
C GLY A 341 27.98 2.95 1.58
N LEU A 342 27.46 2.95 0.34
CA LEU A 342 26.09 3.35 0.04
C LEU A 342 25.09 2.24 0.39
N VAL A 343 24.04 2.56 1.10
CA VAL A 343 22.96 1.62 1.43
C VAL A 343 21.93 1.61 0.33
N GLU A 344 21.71 0.45 -0.28
CA GLU A 344 20.73 0.25 -1.35
C GLU A 344 19.39 -0.23 -0.79
N ILE A 345 18.31 0.48 -1.15
CA ILE A 345 16.95 0.17 -0.74
C ILE A 345 16.08 0.04 -1.99
N THR A 346 15.16 -0.91 -1.97
CA THR A 346 14.08 -0.98 -2.95
C THR A 346 12.73 -0.81 -2.25
N ARG A 347 11.84 0.02 -2.81
CA ARG A 347 10.48 0.22 -2.33
C ARG A 347 9.49 0.02 -3.48
N LYS A 348 8.49 -0.84 -3.27
CA LYS A 348 7.48 -1.13 -4.31
C LYS A 348 6.72 0.16 -4.66
N ARG A 349 6.52 0.40 -5.96
CA ARG A 349 5.65 1.50 -6.42
C ARG A 349 4.19 1.09 -6.30
N THR A 350 3.43 1.81 -5.50
CA THR A 350 1.98 1.61 -5.30
C THR A 350 1.15 2.72 -5.94
N SER A 351 1.60 3.96 -5.86
CA SER A 351 0.94 5.14 -6.41
C SER A 351 1.98 6.17 -6.88
N ARG A 352 1.52 7.34 -7.33
CA ARG A 352 2.40 8.43 -7.78
C ARG A 352 3.10 9.08 -6.59
N PRO A 353 4.35 9.56 -6.76
CA PRO A 353 5.02 10.38 -5.76
C PRO A 353 4.23 11.66 -5.47
N LEU A 354 4.32 12.17 -4.24
CA LEU A 354 3.64 13.39 -3.80
C LEU A 354 3.89 14.58 -4.74
N ARG A 355 5.12 14.75 -5.20
CA ARG A 355 5.47 15.83 -6.16
C ARG A 355 4.69 15.73 -7.47
N GLU A 356 4.49 14.53 -8.02
CA GLU A 356 3.73 14.32 -9.25
C GLU A 356 2.22 14.53 -9.04
N LEU A 357 1.70 14.20 -7.86
CA LEU A 357 0.30 14.45 -7.51
C LEU A 357 0.00 15.94 -7.42
N LEU A 358 0.86 16.70 -6.74
CA LEU A 358 0.69 18.15 -6.55
C LEU A 358 0.93 18.96 -7.82
N SER A 359 1.83 18.51 -8.71
CA SER A 359 2.06 19.18 -10.00
C SER A 359 0.94 18.94 -11.03
N ALA A 360 0.12 17.92 -10.82
CA ALA A 360 -1.03 17.59 -11.69
C ALA A 360 -2.33 18.29 -11.27
N GLN A 361 -2.34 18.95 -10.11
CA GLN A 361 -3.49 19.67 -9.56
C GLN A 361 -3.05 21.09 -9.19
N ASP A 362 -3.75 22.09 -9.71
CA ASP A 362 -3.69 23.46 -9.17
C ASP A 362 -4.37 23.43 -7.80
N ILE A 363 -3.61 23.12 -6.75
CA ILE A 363 -4.10 23.12 -5.38
C ILE A 363 -3.98 24.54 -4.84
N ASP A 364 -5.08 25.29 -4.89
CA ASP A 364 -5.26 26.51 -4.11
C ASP A 364 -5.53 26.13 -2.65
N PHE A 365 -4.61 26.55 -1.75
CA PHE A 365 -4.72 26.38 -0.30
C PHE A 365 -5.25 27.64 0.38
#